data_61aa17a1f5878d7d4e5f37f5b0b2c7b1
#
_entry.id   61aa17a1f5878d7d4e5f37f5b0b2c7b1
#
_cell.length_a   1.000
_cell.length_b   1.000
_cell.length_c   1.000
_cell.angle_alpha   90.00
_cell.angle_beta   90.00
_cell.angle_gamma   90.00
#
_symmetry.space_group_name_H-M   'P 1'
#
loop_
_entity.id
_entity.type
_entity.pdbx_description
1 polymer ?
#
loop_
_entity_poly.entity_id
_entity_poly.type
_entity_poly.pdbx_seq_one_letter_code
_entity_poly.pdbx_strand_id
1 'polypeptide(L)'
;MSNTPRAVRKAGAVPVANPLAADIRPGQSIELLKELHILTREGKLNQDSRRKLKQVYHLFQFIEKLLLELPDGGAHATLADHGAGKSYLGFIIYDLFFHADSGKGRAGEGAPGHIYGIETRTELVDKSRALAAKLGFDH
;
A
#
# COMPACT_ATOMS: atom_id res chain seq x y z
N MET A 1 55.21 18.77 24.18
CA MET A 1 54.06 19.32 23.44
C MET A 1 53.53 18.21 22.54
N SER A 2 52.49 17.54 22.99
CA SER A 2 51.87 16.45 22.22
C SER A 2 50.77 17.05 21.34
N ASN A 3 50.97 16.99 20.04
CA ASN A 3 49.99 17.42 19.05
C ASN A 3 49.09 16.22 18.75
N THR A 4 47.94 16.14 19.39
CA THR A 4 46.97 15.11 19.11
C THR A 4 46.18 15.52 17.86
N PRO A 5 46.17 14.72 16.79
CA PRO A 5 45.34 15.05 15.64
C PRO A 5 43.88 14.95 16.02
N ARG A 6 43.18 16.05 15.90
CA ARG A 6 41.72 16.13 16.06
C ARG A 6 41.09 15.17 15.04
N ALA A 7 40.48 14.11 15.53
CA ALA A 7 39.72 13.19 14.69
C ALA A 7 38.64 13.97 13.95
N VAL A 8 38.78 14.09 12.66
CA VAL A 8 37.71 14.59 11.78
C VAL A 8 36.59 13.59 11.85
N ARG A 9 35.53 13.93 12.57
CA ARG A 9 34.29 13.18 12.50
C ARG A 9 33.84 13.19 11.05
N LYS A 10 33.92 12.04 10.38
CA LYS A 10 33.21 11.87 9.12
C LYS A 10 31.76 12.21 9.42
N ALA A 11 31.27 13.28 8.82
CA ALA A 11 29.86 13.59 8.82
C ALA A 11 29.16 12.33 8.31
N GLY A 12 28.33 11.71 9.14
CA GLY A 12 27.57 10.55 8.75
C GLY A 12 26.84 10.90 7.46
N ALA A 13 26.96 10.02 6.45
CA ALA A 13 26.23 10.20 5.21
C ALA A 13 24.76 10.40 5.58
N VAL A 14 24.20 11.56 5.23
CA VAL A 14 22.77 11.79 5.30
C VAL A 14 22.15 10.66 4.46
N PRO A 15 21.27 9.81 5.04
CA PRO A 15 20.66 8.77 4.24
C PRO A 15 19.99 9.46 3.05
N VAL A 16 20.43 9.11 1.84
CA VAL A 16 19.80 9.59 0.61
C VAL A 16 18.37 9.12 0.71
N ALA A 17 17.44 10.06 0.90
CA ALA A 17 16.01 9.74 0.96
C ALA A 17 15.70 8.93 -0.29
N ASN A 18 15.19 7.71 -0.10
CA ASN A 18 14.75 6.91 -1.23
C ASN A 18 13.78 7.78 -2.05
N PRO A 19 14.09 8.13 -3.31
CA PRO A 19 13.23 9.02 -4.10
C PRO A 19 11.81 8.50 -4.24
N LEU A 20 11.59 7.20 -4.01
CA LEU A 20 10.27 6.59 -3.96
C LEU A 20 9.51 6.87 -2.65
N ALA A 21 10.21 7.18 -1.55
CA ALA A 21 9.58 7.39 -0.25
C ALA A 21 8.61 8.59 -0.25
N ALA A 22 8.83 9.57 -1.13
CA ALA A 22 7.93 10.72 -1.27
C ALA A 22 6.62 10.37 -1.99
N ASP A 23 6.64 9.37 -2.87
CA ASP A 23 5.49 8.99 -3.70
C ASP A 23 4.68 7.82 -3.14
N ILE A 24 5.29 7.02 -2.24
CA ILE A 24 4.68 5.81 -1.68
C ILE A 24 4.30 6.06 -0.21
N ARG A 25 3.06 5.77 0.13
CA ARG A 25 2.58 5.92 1.52
C ARG A 25 3.30 4.95 2.45
N PRO A 26 3.61 5.37 3.69
CA PRO A 26 4.15 4.47 4.71
C PRO A 26 3.23 3.26 4.93
N GLY A 27 3.82 2.08 5.00
CA GLY A 27 3.10 0.83 5.18
C GLY A 27 2.60 0.18 3.89
N GLN A 28 2.70 0.86 2.74
CA GLN A 28 2.36 0.27 1.45
C GLN A 28 3.38 -0.79 1.05
N SER A 29 2.91 -1.97 0.70
CA SER A 29 3.73 -3.08 0.24
C SER A 29 4.38 -2.78 -1.12
N ILE A 30 5.69 -2.81 -1.18
CA ILE A 30 6.45 -2.68 -2.44
C ILE A 30 6.17 -3.87 -3.36
N GLU A 31 6.05 -5.06 -2.80
CA GLU A 31 5.72 -6.28 -3.55
C GLU A 31 4.37 -6.15 -4.26
N LEU A 32 3.35 -5.66 -3.54
CA LEU A 32 2.05 -5.38 -4.14
C LEU A 32 2.16 -4.40 -5.31
N LEU A 33 2.88 -3.31 -5.16
CA LEU A 33 3.04 -2.31 -6.22
C LEU A 33 3.77 -2.86 -7.45
N LYS A 34 4.72 -3.76 -7.25
CA LYS A 34 5.38 -4.49 -8.35
C LYS A 34 4.41 -5.43 -9.05
N GLU A 35 3.64 -6.19 -8.32
CA GLU A 35 2.65 -7.12 -8.87
C GLU A 35 1.51 -6.39 -9.62
N LEU A 36 1.14 -5.20 -9.18
CA LEU A 36 0.20 -4.34 -9.89
C LEU A 36 0.83 -3.61 -11.09
N HIS A 37 2.11 -3.82 -11.35
CA HIS A 37 2.89 -3.12 -12.39
C HIS A 37 2.90 -1.59 -12.23
N ILE A 38 2.70 -1.10 -11.02
CA ILE A 38 2.89 0.30 -10.67
C ILE A 38 4.38 0.59 -10.51
N LEU A 39 5.12 -0.29 -9.85
CA LEU A 39 6.57 -0.30 -9.85
C LEU A 39 7.10 -1.30 -10.88
N THR A 40 8.26 -0.99 -11.46
CA THR A 40 9.02 -1.97 -12.24
C THR A 40 9.56 -3.07 -11.33
N ARG A 41 10.07 -4.15 -11.88
CA ARG A 41 10.70 -5.23 -11.10
C ARG A 41 11.89 -4.73 -10.29
N GLU A 42 12.60 -3.72 -10.80
CA GLU A 42 13.71 -3.06 -10.10
C GLU A 42 13.24 -2.04 -9.04
N GLY A 43 11.94 -1.89 -8.87
CA GLY A 43 11.36 -0.97 -7.89
C GLY A 43 11.35 0.50 -8.32
N LYS A 44 11.35 0.77 -9.62
CA LYS A 44 11.29 2.13 -10.16
C LYS A 44 9.87 2.53 -10.52
N LEU A 45 9.59 3.80 -10.38
CA LEU A 45 8.30 4.41 -10.69
C LEU A 45 8.45 5.30 -11.93
N ASN A 46 7.77 4.93 -13.02
CA ASN A 46 7.72 5.80 -14.20
C ASN A 46 6.65 6.90 -14.03
N GLN A 47 6.62 7.86 -14.95
CA GLN A 47 5.77 9.04 -14.82
C GLN A 47 4.27 8.68 -14.85
N ASP A 48 3.86 7.77 -15.71
CA ASP A 48 2.46 7.35 -15.82
C ASP A 48 2.01 6.59 -14.59
N SER A 49 2.84 5.72 -14.07
CA SER A 49 2.58 4.98 -12.84
C SER A 49 2.53 5.90 -11.61
N ARG A 50 3.38 6.92 -11.57
CA ARG A 50 3.34 7.94 -10.51
C ARG A 50 2.02 8.69 -10.52
N ARG A 51 1.53 9.07 -11.69
CA ARG A 51 0.23 9.73 -11.84
C ARG A 51 -0.91 8.83 -11.40
N LYS A 52 -0.89 7.57 -11.81
CA LYS A 52 -1.88 6.56 -11.40
C LYS A 52 -1.88 6.37 -9.88
N LEU A 53 -0.73 6.23 -9.27
CA LEU A 53 -0.60 6.06 -7.83
C LEU A 53 -1.14 7.29 -7.07
N LYS A 54 -0.84 8.49 -7.52
CA LYS A 54 -1.40 9.72 -6.95
C LYS A 54 -2.92 9.74 -7.00
N GLN A 55 -3.52 9.34 -8.11
CA GLN A 55 -4.97 9.27 -8.26
C GLN A 55 -5.59 8.27 -7.27
N VAL A 56 -5.00 7.08 -7.15
CA VAL A 56 -5.48 6.06 -6.22
C VAL A 56 -5.34 6.52 -4.78
N TYR A 57 -4.21 7.12 -4.41
CA TYR A 57 -4.02 7.66 -3.06
C TYR A 57 -4.95 8.82 -2.74
N HIS A 58 -5.28 9.63 -3.72
CA HIS A 58 -6.27 10.70 -3.54
C HIS A 58 -7.65 10.12 -3.20
N LEU A 59 -8.09 9.11 -3.94
CA LEU A 59 -9.32 8.39 -3.62
C LEU A 59 -9.25 7.71 -2.26
N PHE A 60 -8.14 7.07 -1.94
CA PHE A 60 -7.93 6.42 -0.65
C PHE A 60 -8.11 7.38 0.53
N GLN A 61 -7.66 8.61 0.43
CA GLN A 61 -7.83 9.60 1.51
C GLN A 61 -9.30 9.83 1.88
N PHE A 62 -10.18 9.90 0.89
CA PHE A 62 -11.61 10.05 1.14
C PHE A 62 -12.21 8.78 1.75
N ILE A 63 -11.86 7.63 1.20
CA ILE A 63 -12.35 6.34 1.67
C ILE A 63 -11.87 6.08 3.10
N GLU A 64 -10.61 6.37 3.41
CA GLU A 64 -10.05 6.23 4.76
C GLU A 64 -10.85 7.03 5.79
N LYS A 65 -11.20 8.28 5.47
CA LYS A 65 -12.02 9.12 6.35
C LYS A 65 -13.39 8.49 6.63
N LEU A 66 -14.05 8.01 5.58
CA LEU A 66 -15.36 7.35 5.70
C LEU A 66 -15.26 6.05 6.52
N LEU A 67 -14.21 5.26 6.29
CA LEU A 67 -13.99 4.02 7.04
C LEU A 67 -13.79 4.31 8.53
N LEU A 68 -13.01 5.34 8.87
CA LEU A 68 -12.74 5.70 10.26
C LEU A 68 -13.99 6.17 11.02
N GLU A 69 -15.02 6.64 10.31
CA GLU A 69 -16.32 7.04 10.90
C GLU A 69 -17.24 5.84 11.19
N LEU A 70 -16.94 4.67 10.62
CA LEU A 70 -17.71 3.45 10.87
C LEU A 70 -17.42 2.89 12.27
N PRO A 71 -18.33 2.04 12.80
CA PRO A 71 -18.09 1.35 14.07
C PRO A 71 -16.70 0.70 14.09
N ASP A 72 -16.05 0.75 15.25
CA ASP A 72 -14.68 0.25 15.48
C ASP A 72 -13.62 0.88 14.53
N GLY A 73 -13.89 2.10 14.06
CA GLY A 73 -13.00 2.80 13.13
C GLY A 73 -12.84 2.08 11.80
N GLY A 74 -13.85 1.30 11.39
CA GLY A 74 -13.86 0.58 10.13
C GLY A 74 -13.02 -0.70 10.11
N ALA A 75 -12.52 -1.15 11.25
CA ALA A 75 -11.65 -2.34 11.33
C ALA A 75 -12.29 -3.62 10.77
N HIS A 76 -13.61 -3.73 10.86
CA HIS A 76 -14.40 -4.86 10.37
C HIS A 76 -15.33 -4.49 9.21
N ALA A 77 -15.06 -3.40 8.54
CA ALA A 77 -15.88 -2.91 7.45
C ALA A 77 -15.85 -3.88 6.25
N THR A 78 -16.96 -3.93 5.54
CA THR A 78 -17.06 -4.62 4.26
C THR A 78 -17.23 -3.59 3.15
N LEU A 79 -16.36 -3.65 2.14
CA LEU A 79 -16.39 -2.79 0.98
C LEU A 79 -16.73 -3.60 -0.26
N ALA A 80 -17.51 -3.00 -1.16
CA ALA A 80 -17.76 -3.56 -2.48
C ALA A 80 -17.27 -2.55 -3.54
N ASP A 81 -16.34 -2.99 -4.38
CA ASP A 81 -15.80 -2.21 -5.49
C ASP A 81 -16.44 -2.71 -6.78
N HIS A 82 -17.44 -1.96 -7.27
CA HIS A 82 -18.15 -2.29 -8.49
C HIS A 82 -17.39 -1.81 -9.73
N GLY A 83 -17.18 -2.69 -10.69
CA GLY A 83 -16.34 -2.42 -11.84
C GLY A 83 -14.86 -2.38 -11.47
N ALA A 84 -14.43 -3.32 -10.63
CA ALA A 84 -13.11 -3.32 -10.00
C ALA A 84 -11.94 -3.31 -11.00
N GLY A 85 -12.15 -3.81 -12.21
CA GLY A 85 -11.12 -3.86 -13.24
C GLY A 85 -9.91 -4.67 -12.77
N LYS A 86 -8.73 -4.06 -12.80
CA LYS A 86 -7.48 -4.66 -12.28
C LYS A 86 -7.38 -4.61 -10.76
N SER A 87 -8.39 -4.10 -10.08
CA SER A 87 -8.50 -4.03 -8.61
C SER A 87 -7.40 -3.21 -7.93
N TYR A 88 -6.79 -2.24 -8.61
CA TYR A 88 -5.75 -1.39 -8.00
C TYR A 88 -6.22 -0.73 -6.71
N LEU A 89 -7.38 -0.12 -6.74
CA LEU A 89 -7.94 0.58 -5.58
C LEU A 89 -8.21 -0.39 -4.43
N GLY A 90 -8.87 -1.51 -4.72
CA GLY A 90 -9.17 -2.53 -3.70
C GLY A 90 -7.93 -3.08 -3.02
N PHE A 91 -6.92 -3.46 -3.79
CA PHE A 91 -5.66 -3.97 -3.24
C PHE A 91 -4.92 -2.91 -2.40
N ILE A 92 -4.88 -1.67 -2.86
CA ILE A 92 -4.21 -0.59 -2.13
C ILE A 92 -4.95 -0.26 -0.83
N ILE A 93 -6.28 -0.23 -0.84
CA ILE A 93 -7.08 -0.05 0.38
C ILE A 93 -6.82 -1.20 1.35
N TYR A 94 -6.87 -2.43 0.88
CA TYR A 94 -6.64 -3.60 1.72
C TYR A 94 -5.28 -3.54 2.39
N ASP A 95 -4.25 -3.29 1.62
CA ASP A 95 -2.87 -3.24 2.09
C ASP A 95 -2.65 -2.12 3.14
N LEU A 96 -3.19 -0.94 2.89
CA LEU A 96 -3.00 0.21 3.77
C LEU A 96 -3.90 0.22 5.00
N PHE A 97 -5.08 -0.36 4.92
CA PHE A 97 -6.10 -0.23 5.96
C PHE A 97 -6.38 -1.53 6.72
N PHE A 98 -6.47 -2.65 6.02
CA PHE A 98 -6.89 -3.92 6.61
C PHE A 98 -5.75 -4.91 6.86
N HIS A 99 -4.65 -4.81 6.11
CA HIS A 99 -3.56 -5.76 6.25
C HIS A 99 -2.86 -5.64 7.61
N ALA A 100 -2.57 -6.77 8.24
CA ALA A 100 -2.04 -6.82 9.61
C ALA A 100 -0.71 -6.08 9.78
N ASP A 101 0.12 -6.04 8.74
CA ASP A 101 1.43 -5.41 8.75
C ASP A 101 1.38 -3.89 8.52
N SER A 102 0.21 -3.33 8.27
CA SER A 102 0.06 -1.89 7.98
C SER A 102 0.35 -0.98 9.17
N GLY A 103 0.66 -1.55 10.34
CA GLY A 103 0.87 -0.80 11.59
C GLY A 103 -0.39 -0.10 12.11
N LYS A 104 -1.42 -0.05 11.31
CA LYS A 104 -2.77 0.39 11.67
C LYS A 104 -3.63 -0.80 12.09
N GLY A 105 -3.04 -1.98 12.08
CA GLY A 105 -3.69 -3.21 12.49
C GLY A 105 -4.27 -3.05 13.88
N ARG A 106 -5.49 -2.60 13.91
CA ARG A 106 -6.36 -2.77 15.04
C ARG A 106 -6.76 -4.24 15.03
N ALA A 107 -5.79 -5.09 15.34
CA ALA A 107 -6.06 -6.46 15.69
C ALA A 107 -6.87 -6.46 17.00
N GLY A 108 -8.08 -5.94 16.88
CA GLY A 108 -9.13 -6.23 17.83
C GLY A 108 -9.56 -7.66 17.58
N GLU A 109 -10.04 -8.33 18.61
CA GLU A 109 -10.68 -9.63 18.49
C GLU A 109 -11.82 -9.52 17.45
N GLY A 110 -11.73 -10.27 16.37
CA GLY A 110 -12.77 -10.32 15.35
C GLY A 110 -12.21 -10.55 13.93
N ALA A 111 -13.11 -10.81 12.99
CA ALA A 111 -12.74 -10.96 11.60
C ALA A 111 -12.22 -9.62 11.03
N PRO A 112 -11.14 -9.63 10.24
CA PRO A 112 -10.66 -8.42 9.59
C PRO A 112 -11.69 -7.87 8.60
N GLY A 113 -11.50 -6.63 8.17
CA GLY A 113 -12.29 -6.04 7.10
C GLY A 113 -12.18 -6.85 5.81
N HIS A 114 -13.20 -6.74 4.96
CA HIS A 114 -13.29 -7.50 3.73
C HIS A 114 -13.57 -6.60 2.53
N ILE A 115 -12.93 -6.89 1.40
CA ILE A 115 -13.16 -6.16 0.15
C ILE A 115 -13.62 -7.14 -0.93
N TYR A 116 -14.77 -6.85 -1.52
CA TYR A 116 -15.28 -7.57 -2.69
C TYR A 116 -15.01 -6.75 -3.95
N GLY A 117 -14.16 -7.26 -4.82
CA GLY A 117 -14.00 -6.73 -6.16
C GLY A 117 -15.02 -7.38 -7.11
N ILE A 118 -15.91 -6.59 -7.67
CA ILE A 118 -16.96 -7.06 -8.56
C ILE A 118 -16.60 -6.62 -9.98
N GLU A 119 -16.38 -7.61 -10.85
CA GLU A 119 -15.94 -7.39 -12.23
C GLU A 119 -16.57 -8.43 -13.15
N THR A 120 -17.02 -8.01 -14.32
CA THR A 120 -17.66 -8.90 -15.31
C THR A 120 -16.65 -9.68 -16.16
N ARG A 121 -15.43 -9.16 -16.30
CA ARG A 121 -14.38 -9.79 -17.11
C ARG A 121 -13.69 -10.89 -16.31
N THR A 122 -13.98 -12.13 -16.62
CA THR A 122 -13.50 -13.31 -15.88
C THR A 122 -11.96 -13.35 -15.79
N GLU A 123 -11.25 -13.01 -16.86
CA GLU A 123 -9.78 -13.00 -16.86
C GLU A 123 -9.19 -12.01 -15.84
N LEU A 124 -9.84 -10.88 -15.59
CA LEU A 124 -9.41 -9.92 -14.58
C LEU A 124 -9.73 -10.41 -13.16
N VAL A 125 -10.87 -11.05 -12.98
CA VAL A 125 -11.23 -11.69 -11.70
C VAL A 125 -10.22 -12.77 -11.33
N ASP A 126 -9.87 -13.63 -12.28
CA ASP A 126 -8.93 -14.72 -12.06
C ASP A 126 -7.52 -14.19 -11.72
N LYS A 127 -7.06 -13.16 -12.40
CA LYS A 127 -5.79 -12.49 -12.08
C LYS A 127 -5.80 -11.89 -10.68
N SER A 128 -6.88 -11.22 -10.30
CA SER A 128 -7.01 -10.62 -8.96
C SER A 128 -7.03 -11.69 -7.87
N ARG A 129 -7.73 -12.80 -8.07
CA ARG A 129 -7.73 -13.94 -7.14
C ARG A 129 -6.34 -14.55 -6.98
N ALA A 130 -5.64 -14.76 -8.09
CA ALA A 130 -4.28 -15.30 -8.05
C ALA A 130 -3.32 -14.36 -7.31
N LEU A 131 -3.44 -13.06 -7.53
CA LEU A 131 -2.63 -12.06 -6.84
C LEU A 131 -2.94 -12.01 -5.34
N ALA A 132 -4.20 -12.01 -4.96
CA ALA A 132 -4.60 -12.05 -3.56
C ALA A 132 -4.04 -13.29 -2.83
N ALA A 133 -4.14 -14.46 -3.45
CA ALA A 133 -3.57 -15.69 -2.91
C ALA A 133 -2.05 -15.60 -2.77
N LYS A 134 -1.35 -15.05 -3.76
CA LYS A 134 0.11 -14.89 -3.75
C LYS A 134 0.58 -13.99 -2.60
N LEU A 135 -0.17 -12.93 -2.31
CA LEU A 135 0.18 -11.95 -1.27
C LEU A 135 -0.38 -12.28 0.11
N GLY A 136 -1.16 -13.36 0.24
CA GLY A 136 -1.82 -13.71 1.50
C GLY A 136 -2.94 -12.75 1.89
N PHE A 137 -3.57 -12.12 0.93
CA PHE A 137 -4.73 -11.25 1.12
C PHE A 137 -6.01 -12.08 1.04
N ASP A 138 -6.39 -12.68 2.15
CA ASP A 138 -7.45 -13.71 2.21
C ASP A 138 -8.86 -13.12 2.39
N HIS A 139 -9.03 -11.81 2.52
CA HIS A 139 -10.29 -11.15 2.87
C HIS A 139 -10.73 -10.05 1.91
#